data_3066c9fa3e8575e146a228a201e093a6
#
_entry.id   3066c9fa3e8575e146a228a201e093a6
#
_cell.length_a   1.000
_cell.length_b   1.000
_cell.length_c   1.000
_cell.angle_alpha   90.00
_cell.angle_beta   90.00
_cell.angle_gamma   90.00
#
_symmetry.space_group_name_H-M   'P 1'
#
loop_
_entity.id
_entity.type
_entity.pdbx_description
1 polymer ?
#
loop_
_entity_poly.entity_id
_entity_poly.type
_entity_poly.pdbx_seq_one_letter_code
_entity_poly.pdbx_strand_id
1 'polypeptide(L)'
;MVQLASDEVAVEVRGLEKSYGDLQAVCGIDLEIRRGEVFALLGPNGAGKTTTVEILEGYRRRDSGHVAVLGIDPGRQRAQLKPRIGIVLQSTGVDRYLTVAETVAMYAGFYPSPRPVDEVIAVVGLEEKRDARVLKLSGGQQRRLDVAIALAGDPDLLFLDEPTTGFDPSARREAWEVVKNLAGLGKTVLLTTHYMDEAQYLADRVAVIAAGRIVATGPPSTLAGRDGARVRVRLRLPEGAELPAELGGHRACDGVTELVPDDLGQVLHDLTGWALAERIDVSSLEIIRPTLEDVYLELTSFAAADGDVSVGSRPEEVRSEGAESPRERPTGPDLGHAERRTR
;
A
#
# COMPACT_ATOMS: atom_id res chain seq x y z
N MET A 1 -34.92 1.07 -10.16
CA MET A 1 -33.77 2.02 -10.13
C MET A 1 -32.71 1.66 -9.06
N VAL A 2 -32.69 0.44 -8.52
CA VAL A 2 -31.71 0.01 -7.45
C VAL A 2 -30.69 -1.01 -7.99
N GLN A 3 -30.90 -1.58 -9.17
CA GLN A 3 -30.08 -2.67 -9.71
C GLN A 3 -28.86 -2.20 -10.55
N LEU A 4 -28.82 -0.93 -10.98
CA LEU A 4 -27.69 -0.36 -11.71
C LEU A 4 -26.47 0.00 -10.81
N ALA A 5 -26.69 0.17 -9.51
CA ALA A 5 -25.62 0.52 -8.57
C ALA A 5 -24.74 -0.67 -8.16
N SER A 6 -25.24 -1.91 -8.27
CA SER A 6 -24.46 -3.10 -7.84
C SER A 6 -23.42 -3.57 -8.87
N ASP A 7 -23.63 -3.23 -10.17
CA ASP A 7 -22.68 -3.61 -11.22
C ASP A 7 -21.45 -2.69 -11.28
N GLU A 8 -21.49 -1.52 -10.65
CA GLU A 8 -20.38 -0.57 -10.62
C GLU A 8 -19.43 -0.79 -9.41
N VAL A 9 -19.85 -1.51 -8.37
CA VAL A 9 -19.06 -1.73 -7.15
C VAL A 9 -18.32 -3.06 -7.24
N ALA A 10 -16.99 -3.00 -7.05
CA ALA A 10 -16.13 -4.18 -6.98
C ALA A 10 -15.98 -4.71 -5.54
N VAL A 11 -15.87 -3.81 -4.56
CA VAL A 11 -15.77 -4.17 -3.14
C VAL A 11 -16.71 -3.32 -2.33
N GLU A 12 -17.52 -3.95 -1.49
CA GLU A 12 -18.39 -3.30 -0.51
C GLU A 12 -18.12 -3.86 0.88
N VAL A 13 -17.86 -2.97 1.83
CA VAL A 13 -17.60 -3.28 3.24
C VAL A 13 -18.46 -2.37 4.11
N ARG A 14 -19.16 -2.93 5.06
CA ARG A 14 -20.00 -2.20 6.03
C ARG A 14 -19.77 -2.73 7.43
N GLY A 15 -19.30 -1.85 8.33
CA GLY A 15 -19.09 -2.15 9.74
C GLY A 15 -18.16 -3.33 9.97
N LEU A 16 -17.10 -3.48 9.19
CA LEU A 16 -16.16 -4.61 9.31
C LEU A 16 -15.37 -4.52 10.61
N GLU A 17 -15.41 -5.59 11.39
CA GLU A 17 -14.63 -5.71 12.63
C GLU A 17 -13.79 -6.98 12.65
N LYS A 18 -12.60 -6.85 13.29
CA LYS A 18 -11.70 -7.96 13.55
C LYS A 18 -10.84 -7.71 14.78
N SER A 19 -10.86 -8.69 15.70
CA SER A 19 -10.05 -8.67 16.92
C SER A 19 -9.14 -9.90 17.02
N TYR A 20 -8.03 -9.77 17.72
CA TYR A 20 -7.10 -10.82 18.09
C TYR A 20 -6.83 -10.74 19.59
N GLY A 21 -7.54 -11.56 20.38
CA GLY A 21 -7.57 -11.40 21.83
C GLY A 21 -8.06 -10.00 22.19
N ASP A 22 -7.28 -9.26 22.95
CA ASP A 22 -7.63 -7.89 23.37
C ASP A 22 -7.33 -6.81 22.31
N LEU A 23 -6.61 -7.16 21.25
CA LEU A 23 -6.28 -6.22 20.16
C LEU A 23 -7.40 -6.16 19.14
N GLN A 24 -8.07 -5.01 19.04
CA GLN A 24 -9.03 -4.72 17.98
C GLN A 24 -8.29 -4.18 16.76
N ALA A 25 -8.04 -5.05 15.78
CA ALA A 25 -7.24 -4.71 14.58
C ALA A 25 -8.03 -3.95 13.52
N VAL A 26 -9.36 -4.17 13.46
CA VAL A 26 -10.29 -3.47 12.57
C VAL A 26 -11.54 -3.13 13.37
N CYS A 27 -11.93 -1.85 13.35
CA CYS A 27 -12.87 -1.26 14.31
C CYS A 27 -14.11 -0.67 13.62
N GLY A 28 -14.84 -1.47 12.86
CA GLY A 28 -16.08 -1.05 12.22
C GLY A 28 -15.83 -0.18 10.97
N ILE A 29 -15.00 -0.64 10.03
CA ILE A 29 -14.72 0.12 8.81
C ILE A 29 -15.81 -0.05 7.75
N ASP A 30 -16.07 1.05 7.04
CA ASP A 30 -16.86 1.10 5.82
C ASP A 30 -15.96 1.44 4.64
N LEU A 31 -16.07 0.68 3.54
CA LEU A 31 -15.23 0.85 2.36
C LEU A 31 -16.01 0.46 1.11
N GLU A 32 -15.88 1.28 0.07
CA GLU A 32 -16.44 1.00 -1.25
C GLU A 32 -15.39 1.25 -2.34
N ILE A 33 -15.17 0.25 -3.20
CA ILE A 33 -14.27 0.32 -4.35
C ILE A 33 -15.07 0.10 -5.61
N ARG A 34 -14.91 0.97 -6.60
CA ARG A 34 -15.61 0.88 -7.87
C ARG A 34 -14.86 -0.02 -8.85
N ARG A 35 -15.57 -0.55 -9.83
CA ARG A 35 -14.93 -1.32 -10.90
C ARG A 35 -14.03 -0.44 -11.75
N GLY A 36 -12.85 -0.96 -12.10
CA GLY A 36 -11.88 -0.28 -12.95
C GLY A 36 -11.09 0.83 -12.26
N GLU A 37 -11.33 1.10 -10.94
CA GLU A 37 -10.52 2.09 -10.24
C GLU A 37 -9.27 1.46 -9.62
N VAL A 38 -8.23 2.26 -9.47
CA VAL A 38 -7.09 2.00 -8.60
C VAL A 38 -7.36 2.64 -7.25
N PHE A 39 -7.56 1.81 -6.24
CA PHE A 39 -7.86 2.22 -4.89
C PHE A 39 -6.68 1.92 -3.95
N ALA A 40 -6.23 2.92 -3.18
CA ALA A 40 -5.16 2.74 -2.21
C ALA A 40 -5.69 2.74 -0.77
N LEU A 41 -5.30 1.74 0.01
CA LEU A 41 -5.47 1.70 1.46
C LEU A 41 -4.16 2.15 2.11
N LEU A 42 -4.11 3.41 2.52
CA LEU A 42 -2.93 4.07 3.06
C LEU A 42 -2.96 4.07 4.59
N GLY A 43 -1.85 3.73 5.23
CA GLY A 43 -1.76 3.78 6.69
C GLY A 43 -0.44 3.23 7.22
N PRO A 44 -0.11 3.46 8.52
CA PRO A 44 1.10 2.96 9.13
C PRO A 44 1.07 1.44 9.30
N ASN A 45 2.22 0.87 9.66
CA ASN A 45 2.28 -0.54 10.03
C ASN A 45 1.43 -0.79 11.30
N GLY A 46 0.67 -1.88 11.28
CA GLY A 46 -0.25 -2.21 12.38
C GLY A 46 -1.61 -1.48 12.33
N ALA A 47 -1.88 -0.61 11.35
CA ALA A 47 -3.16 0.10 11.25
C ALA A 47 -4.37 -0.78 10.86
N GLY A 48 -4.16 -2.05 10.51
CA GLY A 48 -5.22 -2.98 10.09
C GLY A 48 -5.30 -3.23 8.58
N LYS A 49 -4.38 -2.67 7.75
CA LYS A 49 -4.36 -2.84 6.28
C LYS A 49 -4.38 -4.31 5.86
N THR A 50 -3.35 -5.05 6.24
CA THR A 50 -3.19 -6.48 5.87
C THR A 50 -4.36 -7.32 6.39
N THR A 51 -4.83 -7.08 7.62
CA THR A 51 -6.00 -7.77 8.16
C THR A 51 -7.25 -7.52 7.32
N THR A 52 -7.47 -6.28 6.89
CA THR A 52 -8.59 -5.92 6.02
C THR A 52 -8.48 -6.63 4.68
N VAL A 53 -7.33 -6.55 4.02
CA VAL A 53 -7.09 -7.19 2.71
C VAL A 53 -7.26 -8.71 2.80
N GLU A 54 -6.67 -9.38 3.79
CA GLU A 54 -6.83 -10.83 3.98
C GLU A 54 -8.30 -11.27 4.18
N ILE A 55 -9.14 -10.40 4.78
CA ILE A 55 -10.58 -10.66 4.90
C ILE A 55 -11.25 -10.54 3.53
N LEU A 56 -10.90 -9.52 2.73
CA LEU A 56 -11.44 -9.33 1.37
C LEU A 56 -11.04 -10.46 0.43
N GLU A 57 -9.84 -10.99 0.56
CA GLU A 57 -9.33 -12.15 -0.18
C GLU A 57 -9.94 -13.49 0.27
N GLY A 58 -10.63 -13.48 1.42
CA GLY A 58 -11.20 -14.68 2.04
C GLY A 58 -10.17 -15.60 2.73
N TYR A 59 -8.96 -15.12 3.01
CA TYR A 59 -7.98 -15.85 3.82
C TYR A 59 -8.30 -15.79 5.30
N ARG A 60 -8.90 -14.68 5.75
CA ARG A 60 -9.23 -14.44 7.15
C ARG A 60 -10.73 -14.27 7.34
N ARG A 61 -11.26 -14.79 8.44
CA ARG A 61 -12.65 -14.58 8.82
C ARG A 61 -12.80 -13.28 9.59
N ARG A 62 -13.78 -12.47 9.22
CA ARG A 62 -14.22 -11.32 10.00
C ARG A 62 -15.00 -11.76 11.24
N ASP A 63 -15.04 -10.91 12.25
CA ASP A 63 -15.83 -11.16 13.45
C ASP A 63 -17.25 -10.63 13.27
N SER A 64 -17.41 -9.43 12.68
CA SER A 64 -18.70 -8.82 12.35
C SER A 64 -18.65 -8.00 11.05
N GLY A 65 -19.78 -7.45 10.67
CA GLY A 65 -19.95 -6.61 9.49
C GLY A 65 -20.30 -7.36 8.21
N HIS A 66 -20.56 -6.60 7.15
CA HIS A 66 -20.86 -7.09 5.81
C HIS A 66 -19.67 -6.89 4.89
N VAL A 67 -19.34 -7.90 4.08
CA VAL A 67 -18.29 -7.81 3.06
C VAL A 67 -18.79 -8.52 1.80
N ALA A 68 -18.74 -7.81 0.68
CA ALA A 68 -18.95 -8.36 -0.66
C ALA A 68 -17.81 -7.94 -1.58
N VAL A 69 -17.17 -8.91 -2.23
CA VAL A 69 -16.12 -8.71 -3.25
C VAL A 69 -16.64 -9.28 -4.55
N LEU A 70 -16.77 -8.43 -5.59
CA LEU A 70 -17.41 -8.78 -6.86
C LEU A 70 -18.80 -9.40 -6.67
N GLY A 71 -19.55 -8.91 -5.65
CA GLY A 71 -20.87 -9.42 -5.26
C GLY A 71 -20.85 -10.73 -4.49
N ILE A 72 -19.67 -11.26 -4.09
CA ILE A 72 -19.49 -12.55 -3.42
C ILE A 72 -19.00 -12.32 -2.00
N ASP A 73 -19.60 -13.01 -1.01
CA ASP A 73 -19.07 -13.00 0.37
C ASP A 73 -17.81 -13.88 0.45
N PRO A 74 -16.61 -13.30 0.66
CA PRO A 74 -15.36 -14.05 0.68
C PRO A 74 -15.26 -15.06 1.83
N GLY A 75 -15.98 -14.81 2.93
CA GLY A 75 -16.00 -15.69 4.08
C GLY A 75 -16.85 -16.95 3.88
N ARG A 76 -17.79 -16.93 2.93
CA ARG A 76 -18.74 -18.02 2.66
C ARG A 76 -18.52 -18.70 1.32
N GLN A 77 -18.11 -17.96 0.31
CA GLN A 77 -18.07 -18.41 -1.09
C GLN A 77 -16.68 -18.23 -1.72
N ARG A 78 -15.62 -18.45 -0.96
CA ARG A 78 -14.23 -18.27 -1.39
C ARG A 78 -13.88 -18.99 -2.70
N ALA A 79 -14.43 -20.19 -2.91
CA ALA A 79 -14.17 -20.97 -4.12
C ALA A 79 -14.68 -20.29 -5.40
N GLN A 80 -15.77 -19.51 -5.31
CA GLN A 80 -16.31 -18.74 -6.44
C GLN A 80 -15.53 -17.43 -6.67
N LEU A 81 -14.97 -16.86 -5.59
CA LEU A 81 -14.19 -15.63 -5.65
C LEU A 81 -12.79 -15.83 -6.24
N LYS A 82 -12.10 -16.91 -5.84
CA LYS A 82 -10.71 -17.17 -6.20
C LYS A 82 -10.36 -17.02 -7.69
N PRO A 83 -11.16 -17.53 -8.65
CA PRO A 83 -10.83 -17.39 -10.08
C PRO A 83 -10.95 -15.96 -10.59
N ARG A 84 -11.62 -15.07 -9.83
CA ARG A 84 -11.93 -13.70 -10.24
C ARG A 84 -11.02 -12.65 -9.60
N ILE A 85 -10.13 -13.07 -8.68
CA ILE A 85 -9.18 -12.19 -8.02
C ILE A 85 -7.74 -12.63 -8.29
N GLY A 86 -6.85 -11.68 -8.43
CA GLY A 86 -5.40 -11.87 -8.45
C GLY A 86 -4.79 -11.31 -7.16
N ILE A 87 -3.83 -12.02 -6.59
CA ILE A 87 -3.21 -11.62 -5.32
C ILE A 87 -1.70 -11.61 -5.50
N VAL A 88 -1.07 -10.48 -5.18
CA VAL A 88 0.38 -10.32 -5.17
C VAL A 88 0.85 -10.22 -3.73
N LEU A 89 1.41 -11.30 -3.21
CA LEU A 89 1.93 -11.38 -1.84
C LEU A 89 3.29 -10.69 -1.72
N GLN A 90 3.71 -10.33 -0.49
CA GLN A 90 5.04 -9.75 -0.21
C GLN A 90 6.19 -10.68 -0.62
N SER A 91 6.01 -12.00 -0.55
CA SER A 91 6.97 -12.99 -1.03
C SER A 91 6.23 -14.13 -1.72
N THR A 92 6.65 -14.47 -2.94
CA THR A 92 6.14 -15.61 -3.69
C THR A 92 7.19 -16.71 -3.74
N GLY A 93 6.76 -17.94 -3.47
CA GLY A 93 7.59 -19.14 -3.57
C GLY A 93 7.60 -19.68 -5.00
N VAL A 94 8.11 -18.90 -5.96
CA VAL A 94 8.19 -19.32 -7.36
C VAL A 94 9.39 -20.24 -7.58
N ASP A 95 9.24 -21.28 -8.41
CA ASP A 95 10.37 -22.13 -8.80
C ASP A 95 11.40 -21.32 -9.58
N ARG A 96 12.60 -21.24 -9.03
CA ARG A 96 13.70 -20.41 -9.53
C ARG A 96 14.34 -20.95 -10.82
N TYR A 97 14.07 -22.18 -11.18
CA TYR A 97 14.66 -22.85 -12.36
C TYR A 97 13.77 -22.72 -13.61
N LEU A 98 12.50 -22.44 -13.46
CA LEU A 98 11.60 -22.13 -14.57
C LEU A 98 11.97 -20.80 -15.23
N THR A 99 11.66 -20.66 -16.51
CA THR A 99 11.69 -19.38 -17.21
C THR A 99 10.46 -18.53 -16.82
N VAL A 100 10.49 -17.26 -17.17
CA VAL A 100 9.33 -16.35 -17.00
C VAL A 100 8.11 -16.92 -17.71
N ALA A 101 8.25 -17.32 -18.97
CA ALA A 101 7.16 -17.88 -19.77
C ALA A 101 6.61 -19.20 -19.20
N GLU A 102 7.49 -20.11 -18.78
CA GLU A 102 7.08 -21.36 -18.15
C GLU A 102 6.36 -21.13 -16.83
N THR A 103 6.82 -20.16 -16.04
CA THR A 103 6.17 -19.79 -14.78
C THR A 103 4.77 -19.27 -15.03
N VAL A 104 4.61 -18.30 -15.91
CA VAL A 104 3.27 -17.73 -16.24
C VAL A 104 2.36 -18.80 -16.82
N ALA A 105 2.87 -19.64 -17.72
CA ALA A 105 2.11 -20.75 -18.31
C ALA A 105 1.64 -21.78 -17.27
N MET A 106 2.50 -22.11 -16.30
CA MET A 106 2.16 -23.01 -15.21
C MET A 106 0.99 -22.48 -14.38
N TYR A 107 1.05 -21.20 -13.97
CA TYR A 107 -0.03 -20.59 -13.19
C TYR A 107 -1.30 -20.37 -14.03
N ALA A 108 -1.18 -20.01 -15.30
CA ALA A 108 -2.29 -19.92 -16.24
C ALA A 108 -3.08 -21.23 -16.33
N GLY A 109 -2.39 -22.37 -16.24
CA GLY A 109 -3.01 -23.70 -16.25
C GLY A 109 -3.98 -24.01 -15.10
N PHE A 110 -4.01 -23.19 -14.03
CA PHE A 110 -4.97 -23.34 -12.94
C PHE A 110 -6.33 -22.68 -13.23
N TYR A 111 -6.45 -21.90 -14.31
CA TYR A 111 -7.65 -21.13 -14.64
C TYR A 111 -8.33 -21.69 -15.88
N PRO A 112 -9.69 -21.66 -15.94
CA PRO A 112 -10.44 -22.21 -17.07
C PRO A 112 -10.31 -21.34 -18.34
N SER A 113 -10.07 -20.04 -18.18
CA SER A 113 -9.96 -19.07 -19.29
C SER A 113 -8.81 -18.11 -19.00
N PRO A 114 -7.54 -18.59 -19.05
CA PRO A 114 -6.41 -17.75 -18.74
C PRO A 114 -6.15 -16.73 -19.87
N ARG A 115 -5.49 -15.62 -19.51
CA ARG A 115 -4.96 -14.67 -20.48
C ARG A 115 -3.77 -15.29 -21.23
N PRO A 116 -3.55 -15.00 -22.52
CA PRO A 116 -2.37 -15.46 -23.25
C PRO A 116 -1.07 -15.08 -22.57
N VAL A 117 -0.14 -16.02 -22.45
CA VAL A 117 1.12 -15.86 -21.69
C VAL A 117 1.92 -14.65 -22.17
N ASP A 118 2.04 -14.47 -23.49
CA ASP A 118 2.84 -13.38 -24.06
C ASP A 118 2.20 -12.00 -23.81
N GLU A 119 0.86 -11.92 -23.76
CA GLU A 119 0.16 -10.69 -23.36
C GLU A 119 0.41 -10.36 -21.88
N VAL A 120 0.37 -11.37 -21.01
CA VAL A 120 0.66 -11.18 -19.58
C VAL A 120 2.09 -10.67 -19.39
N ILE A 121 3.06 -11.27 -20.10
CA ILE A 121 4.47 -10.86 -20.05
C ILE A 121 4.65 -9.43 -20.55
N ALA A 122 3.95 -9.02 -21.61
CA ALA A 122 4.00 -7.68 -22.16
C ALA A 122 3.43 -6.62 -21.18
N VAL A 123 2.30 -6.93 -20.53
CA VAL A 123 1.67 -6.01 -19.54
C VAL A 123 2.64 -5.65 -18.41
N VAL A 124 3.45 -6.61 -17.96
CA VAL A 124 4.41 -6.40 -16.87
C VAL A 124 5.80 -5.98 -17.35
N GLY A 125 6.02 -5.82 -18.67
CA GLY A 125 7.28 -5.36 -19.25
C GLY A 125 8.43 -6.36 -19.04
N LEU A 126 8.18 -7.65 -19.26
CA LEU A 126 9.17 -8.71 -19.12
C LEU A 126 9.47 -9.43 -20.45
N GLU A 127 9.15 -8.84 -21.61
CA GLU A 127 9.32 -9.46 -22.94
C GLU A 127 10.77 -9.88 -23.19
N GLU A 128 11.74 -9.01 -22.88
CA GLU A 128 13.16 -9.31 -23.02
C GLU A 128 13.67 -10.41 -22.07
N LYS A 129 12.90 -10.70 -21.02
CA LYS A 129 13.21 -11.72 -20.01
C LYS A 129 12.35 -12.96 -20.14
N ARG A 130 11.54 -13.06 -21.19
CA ARG A 130 10.59 -14.17 -21.42
C ARG A 130 11.20 -15.56 -21.21
N ASP A 131 12.38 -15.79 -21.76
CA ASP A 131 13.08 -17.08 -21.69
C ASP A 131 14.21 -17.11 -20.64
N ALA A 132 14.31 -16.03 -19.83
CA ALA A 132 15.24 -16.00 -18.71
C ALA A 132 14.68 -16.80 -17.52
N ARG A 133 15.54 -17.56 -16.83
CA ARG A 133 15.16 -18.24 -15.60
C ARG A 133 14.91 -17.24 -14.47
N VAL A 134 13.93 -17.54 -13.62
CA VAL A 134 13.54 -16.69 -12.48
C VAL A 134 14.73 -16.34 -11.58
N LEU A 135 15.65 -17.29 -11.36
CA LEU A 135 16.87 -17.04 -10.56
C LEU A 135 17.80 -15.94 -11.11
N LYS A 136 17.67 -15.58 -12.40
CA LYS A 136 18.47 -14.53 -13.06
C LYS A 136 17.79 -13.17 -13.07
N LEU A 137 16.58 -13.07 -12.55
CA LEU A 137 15.83 -11.83 -12.50
C LEU A 137 16.31 -10.97 -11.32
N SER A 138 16.34 -9.65 -11.52
CA SER A 138 16.49 -8.69 -10.42
C SER A 138 15.27 -8.74 -9.50
N GLY A 139 15.35 -8.18 -8.28
CA GLY A 139 14.23 -8.13 -7.35
C GLY A 139 13.00 -7.43 -7.96
N GLY A 140 13.19 -6.31 -8.65
CA GLY A 140 12.10 -5.63 -9.37
C GLY A 140 11.50 -6.46 -10.50
N GLN A 141 12.32 -7.22 -11.25
CA GLN A 141 11.83 -8.14 -12.27
C GLN A 141 11.07 -9.33 -11.67
N GLN A 142 11.52 -9.86 -10.53
CA GLN A 142 10.77 -10.89 -9.80
C GLN A 142 9.41 -10.37 -9.35
N ARG A 143 9.34 -9.14 -8.82
CA ARG A 143 8.07 -8.52 -8.42
C ARG A 143 7.12 -8.33 -9.60
N ARG A 144 7.63 -7.93 -10.77
CA ARG A 144 6.83 -7.88 -12.01
C ARG A 144 6.32 -9.26 -12.44
N LEU A 145 7.11 -10.31 -12.23
CA LEU A 145 6.67 -11.69 -12.43
C LEU A 145 5.56 -12.10 -11.45
N ASP A 146 5.61 -11.65 -10.19
CA ASP A 146 4.54 -11.90 -9.22
C ASP A 146 3.21 -11.28 -9.67
N VAL A 147 3.27 -10.05 -10.23
CA VAL A 147 2.09 -9.42 -10.84
C VAL A 147 1.62 -10.20 -12.08
N ALA A 148 2.55 -10.68 -12.91
CA ALA A 148 2.21 -11.53 -14.07
C ALA A 148 1.46 -12.80 -13.64
N ILE A 149 1.91 -13.45 -12.59
CA ILE A 149 1.25 -14.63 -12.01
C ILE A 149 -0.16 -14.29 -11.54
N ALA A 150 -0.34 -13.17 -10.83
CA ALA A 150 -1.64 -12.73 -10.37
C ALA A 150 -2.59 -12.37 -11.54
N LEU A 151 -2.05 -11.89 -12.66
CA LEU A 151 -2.80 -11.53 -13.87
C LEU A 151 -3.13 -12.74 -14.76
N ALA A 152 -2.40 -13.88 -14.62
CA ALA A 152 -2.50 -15.02 -15.52
C ALA A 152 -3.93 -15.58 -15.69
N GLY A 153 -4.74 -15.51 -14.63
CA GLY A 153 -6.15 -15.94 -14.64
C GLY A 153 -7.13 -14.90 -15.19
N ASP A 154 -6.67 -13.77 -15.71
CA ASP A 154 -7.45 -12.63 -16.17
C ASP A 154 -8.47 -12.10 -15.13
N PRO A 155 -8.05 -11.83 -13.89
CA PRO A 155 -8.95 -11.47 -12.79
C PRO A 155 -9.68 -10.14 -13.03
N ASP A 156 -10.86 -9.97 -12.39
CA ASP A 156 -11.59 -8.70 -12.36
C ASP A 156 -10.96 -7.70 -11.37
N LEU A 157 -10.37 -8.21 -10.28
CA LEU A 157 -9.79 -7.43 -9.18
C LEU A 157 -8.42 -7.98 -8.80
N LEU A 158 -7.44 -7.08 -8.63
CA LEU A 158 -6.10 -7.41 -8.13
C LEU A 158 -5.88 -6.79 -6.75
N PHE A 159 -5.33 -7.58 -5.85
CA PHE A 159 -4.83 -7.15 -4.54
C PHE A 159 -3.30 -7.08 -4.59
N LEU A 160 -2.76 -5.91 -4.26
CA LEU A 160 -1.32 -5.66 -4.23
C LEU A 160 -0.93 -5.22 -2.81
N ASP A 161 -0.39 -6.15 -2.02
CA ASP A 161 0.02 -5.83 -0.65
C ASP A 161 1.44 -5.26 -0.65
N GLU A 162 1.55 -3.95 -0.35
CA GLU A 162 2.80 -3.17 -0.30
C GLU A 162 3.73 -3.45 -1.51
N PRO A 163 3.29 -3.18 -2.75
CA PRO A 163 3.93 -3.70 -3.96
C PRO A 163 5.36 -3.20 -4.20
N THR A 164 5.76 -2.09 -3.58
CA THR A 164 7.08 -1.45 -3.80
C THR A 164 7.97 -1.38 -2.56
N THR A 165 7.56 -2.04 -1.47
CA THR A 165 8.35 -2.06 -0.24
C THR A 165 9.72 -2.66 -0.47
N GLY A 166 10.77 -1.94 -0.04
CA GLY A 166 12.16 -2.34 -0.20
C GLY A 166 12.78 -2.07 -1.57
N PHE A 167 12.06 -1.39 -2.47
CA PHE A 167 12.59 -1.03 -3.79
C PHE A 167 13.40 0.28 -3.75
N ASP A 168 14.43 0.34 -4.59
CA ASP A 168 15.06 1.61 -4.92
C ASP A 168 14.10 2.50 -5.75
N PRO A 169 14.37 3.82 -5.88
CA PRO A 169 13.47 4.73 -6.58
C PRO A 169 13.20 4.38 -8.05
N SER A 170 14.15 3.72 -8.74
CA SER A 170 13.98 3.31 -10.14
C SER A 170 13.05 2.11 -10.24
N ALA A 171 13.30 1.07 -9.45
CA ALA A 171 12.46 -0.13 -9.40
C ALA A 171 11.02 0.20 -8.97
N ARG A 172 10.85 1.18 -8.05
CA ARG A 172 9.53 1.67 -7.65
C ARG A 172 8.75 2.26 -8.81
N ARG A 173 9.38 3.15 -9.61
CA ARG A 173 8.73 3.75 -10.79
C ARG A 173 8.33 2.68 -11.82
N GLU A 174 9.20 1.71 -12.07
CA GLU A 174 8.89 0.60 -12.97
C GLU A 174 7.68 -0.22 -12.48
N ALA A 175 7.57 -0.48 -11.17
CA ALA A 175 6.41 -1.15 -10.58
C ALA A 175 5.13 -0.30 -10.71
N TRP A 176 5.22 1.01 -10.57
CA TRP A 176 4.09 1.93 -10.78
C TRP A 176 3.55 1.88 -12.21
N GLU A 177 4.44 1.81 -13.22
CA GLU A 177 4.01 1.67 -14.61
C GLU A 177 3.24 0.36 -14.84
N VAL A 178 3.63 -0.74 -14.17
CA VAL A 178 2.87 -1.99 -14.23
C VAL A 178 1.45 -1.80 -13.68
N VAL A 179 1.30 -1.11 -12.53
CA VAL A 179 -0.03 -0.83 -11.97
C VAL A 179 -0.88 0.02 -12.93
N LYS A 180 -0.28 1.02 -13.58
CA LYS A 180 -0.97 1.82 -14.61
C LYS A 180 -1.39 0.99 -15.82
N ASN A 181 -0.55 0.05 -16.26
CA ASN A 181 -0.91 -0.85 -17.34
C ASN A 181 -2.12 -1.72 -16.97
N LEU A 182 -2.20 -2.21 -15.71
CA LEU A 182 -3.37 -2.95 -15.21
C LEU A 182 -4.64 -2.09 -15.23
N ALA A 183 -4.54 -0.84 -14.78
CA ALA A 183 -5.65 0.12 -14.84
C ALA A 183 -6.07 0.40 -16.30
N GLY A 184 -5.10 0.55 -17.21
CA GLY A 184 -5.34 0.72 -18.65
C GLY A 184 -6.06 -0.47 -19.29
N LEU A 185 -5.97 -1.66 -18.73
CA LEU A 185 -6.74 -2.85 -19.11
C LEU A 185 -8.16 -2.88 -18.52
N GLY A 186 -8.55 -1.85 -17.76
CA GLY A 186 -9.84 -1.78 -17.07
C GLY A 186 -9.92 -2.68 -15.83
N LYS A 187 -8.79 -3.14 -15.30
CA LYS A 187 -8.77 -3.95 -14.06
C LYS A 187 -9.00 -3.08 -12.85
N THR A 188 -9.74 -3.60 -11.87
CA THR A 188 -9.83 -2.99 -10.54
C THR A 188 -8.58 -3.37 -9.75
N VAL A 189 -7.96 -2.41 -9.07
CA VAL A 189 -6.78 -2.64 -8.25
C VAL A 189 -7.00 -2.09 -6.85
N LEU A 190 -6.82 -2.94 -5.83
CA LEU A 190 -6.69 -2.52 -4.44
C LEU A 190 -5.24 -2.70 -4.03
N LEU A 191 -4.55 -1.61 -3.74
CA LEU A 191 -3.19 -1.65 -3.22
C LEU A 191 -3.15 -1.16 -1.76
N THR A 192 -2.32 -1.79 -0.94
CA THR A 192 -1.94 -1.25 0.36
C THR A 192 -0.59 -0.58 0.26
N THR A 193 -0.43 0.51 0.97
CA THR A 193 0.86 1.21 1.04
C THR A 193 0.97 2.04 2.32
N HIS A 194 2.21 2.33 2.70
CA HIS A 194 2.54 3.35 3.69
C HIS A 194 3.29 4.53 3.02
N TYR A 195 3.51 4.47 1.70
CA TYR A 195 4.13 5.53 0.92
C TYR A 195 3.06 6.45 0.32
N MET A 196 3.09 7.73 0.70
CA MET A 196 2.12 8.73 0.23
C MET A 196 2.30 9.07 -1.24
N ASP A 197 3.54 9.11 -1.71
CA ASP A 197 3.90 9.34 -3.11
C ASP A 197 3.35 8.25 -4.04
N GLU A 198 3.36 6.98 -3.60
CA GLU A 198 2.74 5.88 -4.32
C GLU A 198 1.23 6.02 -4.43
N ALA A 199 0.56 6.30 -3.30
CA ALA A 199 -0.89 6.52 -3.29
C ALA A 199 -1.28 7.72 -4.16
N GLN A 200 -0.51 8.82 -4.10
CA GLN A 200 -0.76 10.04 -4.88
C GLN A 200 -0.55 9.83 -6.38
N TYR A 201 0.42 8.99 -6.77
CA TYR A 201 0.74 8.76 -8.17
C TYR A 201 -0.18 7.75 -8.86
N LEU A 202 -0.65 6.74 -8.13
CA LEU A 202 -1.35 5.59 -8.69
C LEU A 202 -2.87 5.64 -8.48
N ALA A 203 -3.33 6.12 -7.32
CA ALA A 203 -4.70 5.90 -6.92
C ALA A 203 -5.67 6.96 -7.46
N ASP A 204 -6.82 6.50 -7.95
CA ASP A 204 -7.97 7.35 -8.22
C ASP A 204 -8.62 7.83 -6.92
N ARG A 205 -8.67 6.93 -5.92
CA ARG A 205 -9.14 7.21 -4.56
C ARG A 205 -8.28 6.52 -3.52
N VAL A 206 -8.16 7.17 -2.36
CA VAL A 206 -7.40 6.69 -1.21
C VAL A 206 -8.33 6.62 -0.01
N ALA A 207 -8.23 5.55 0.77
CA ALA A 207 -8.71 5.52 2.15
C ALA A 207 -7.51 5.54 3.10
N VAL A 208 -7.51 6.47 4.04
CA VAL A 208 -6.52 6.54 5.11
C VAL A 208 -7.05 5.73 6.29
N ILE A 209 -6.29 4.70 6.70
CA ILE A 209 -6.62 3.88 7.86
C ILE A 209 -5.63 4.15 9.00
N ALA A 210 -6.14 4.41 10.19
CA ALA A 210 -5.37 4.60 11.42
C ALA A 210 -6.10 3.91 12.58
N ALA A 211 -5.36 3.20 13.46
CA ALA A 211 -5.90 2.49 14.60
C ALA A 211 -7.17 1.65 14.30
N GLY A 212 -7.16 0.95 13.17
CA GLY A 212 -8.27 0.09 12.74
C GLY A 212 -9.50 0.82 12.19
N ARG A 213 -9.44 2.14 11.96
CA ARG A 213 -10.56 2.95 11.47
C ARG A 213 -10.20 3.68 10.18
N ILE A 214 -11.16 3.84 9.28
CA ILE A 214 -11.00 4.76 8.13
C ILE A 214 -11.21 6.18 8.64
N VAL A 215 -10.18 7.01 8.55
CA VAL A 215 -10.20 8.41 9.01
C VAL A 215 -10.52 9.40 7.89
N ALA A 216 -10.22 9.03 6.64
CA ALA A 216 -10.55 9.83 5.47
C ALA A 216 -10.63 8.96 4.22
N THR A 217 -11.49 9.34 3.26
CA THR A 217 -11.59 8.69 1.94
C THR A 217 -11.88 9.74 0.87
N GLY A 218 -11.17 9.68 -0.24
CA GLY A 218 -11.38 10.57 -1.39
C GLY A 218 -10.25 10.50 -2.41
N PRO A 219 -10.33 11.25 -3.51
CA PRO A 219 -9.21 11.43 -4.43
C PRO A 219 -7.99 12.01 -3.71
N PRO A 220 -6.75 11.58 -4.04
CA PRO A 220 -5.54 12.08 -3.39
C PRO A 220 -5.44 13.62 -3.38
N SER A 221 -5.81 14.26 -4.50
CA SER A 221 -5.78 15.72 -4.67
C SER A 221 -6.75 16.46 -3.74
N THR A 222 -7.91 15.88 -3.44
CA THR A 222 -8.91 16.50 -2.55
C THR A 222 -8.63 16.19 -1.09
N LEU A 223 -8.03 15.05 -0.79
CA LEU A 223 -7.56 14.75 0.56
C LEU A 223 -6.44 15.70 0.97
N ALA A 224 -5.48 15.99 0.07
CA ALA A 224 -4.43 16.97 0.29
C ALA A 224 -4.94 18.42 0.43
N GLY A 225 -6.18 18.72 -0.01
CA GLY A 225 -6.78 20.05 0.05
C GLY A 225 -7.91 20.20 1.09
N ARG A 226 -8.13 19.23 1.99
CA ARG A 226 -9.19 19.33 3.01
C ARG A 226 -8.90 20.39 4.06
N ASP A 227 -9.99 21.03 4.52
CA ASP A 227 -10.17 22.15 5.40
C ASP A 227 -9.29 22.18 6.68
N GLY A 228 -8.01 22.36 6.55
CA GLY A 228 -7.07 22.48 7.65
C GLY A 228 -5.65 22.69 7.15
N ALA A 229 -5.26 21.98 6.12
CA ALA A 229 -3.94 22.12 5.53
C ALA A 229 -3.94 23.28 4.53
N ARG A 230 -3.69 24.50 5.03
CA ARG A 230 -3.69 25.73 4.24
C ARG A 230 -2.45 25.80 3.35
N VAL A 231 -2.64 26.31 2.12
CA VAL A 231 -1.51 26.68 1.27
C VAL A 231 -0.59 27.61 2.04
N ARG A 232 0.70 27.33 2.04
CA ARG A 232 1.70 28.19 2.67
C ARG A 232 2.54 28.85 1.61
N VAL A 233 2.75 30.15 1.79
CA VAL A 233 3.69 30.92 0.96
C VAL A 233 4.91 31.19 1.81
N ARG A 234 6.07 30.69 1.39
CA ARG A 234 7.34 30.87 2.09
C ARG A 234 8.25 31.72 1.26
N LEU A 235 8.92 32.65 1.91
CA LEU A 235 9.92 33.46 1.27
C LEU A 235 10.99 33.86 2.29
N ARG A 236 12.21 34.08 1.79
CA ARG A 236 13.30 34.61 2.62
C ARG A 236 13.44 36.11 2.36
N LEU A 237 13.21 36.90 3.38
CA LEU A 237 13.37 38.34 3.31
C LEU A 237 14.83 38.73 3.58
N PRO A 238 15.37 39.81 2.92
CA PRO A 238 16.65 40.38 3.26
C PRO A 238 16.69 40.86 4.73
N GLU A 239 17.90 40.99 5.28
CA GLU A 239 18.08 41.54 6.62
C GLU A 239 17.51 42.96 6.72
N GLY A 240 16.63 43.17 7.71
CA GLY A 240 15.98 44.46 7.96
C GLY A 240 14.69 44.69 7.17
N ALA A 241 14.30 43.82 6.26
CA ALA A 241 13.00 43.87 5.61
C ALA A 241 11.93 43.25 6.51
N GLU A 242 10.83 43.94 6.69
CA GLU A 242 9.66 43.45 7.42
C GLU A 242 8.45 43.41 6.49
N LEU A 243 7.71 42.29 6.58
CA LEU A 243 6.48 42.13 5.80
C LEU A 243 5.41 43.10 6.31
N PRO A 244 4.60 43.72 5.42
CA PRO A 244 3.44 44.50 5.86
C PRO A 244 2.52 43.71 6.79
N ALA A 245 2.08 44.28 7.87
CA ALA A 245 1.22 43.63 8.86
C ALA A 245 -0.10 43.09 8.24
N GLU A 246 -0.55 43.73 7.17
CA GLU A 246 -1.76 43.39 6.41
C GLU A 246 -1.65 42.02 5.71
N LEU A 247 -0.43 41.55 5.41
CA LEU A 247 -0.18 40.27 4.79
C LEU A 247 -0.15 39.11 5.80
N GLY A 248 -0.13 39.39 7.11
CA GLY A 248 -0.35 38.39 8.17
C GLY A 248 0.72 37.29 8.28
N GLY A 249 1.94 37.55 7.84
CA GLY A 249 3.04 36.55 7.89
C GLY A 249 3.70 36.45 9.27
N HIS A 250 4.24 35.30 9.59
CA HIS A 250 5.10 35.10 10.76
C HIS A 250 6.49 34.60 10.33
N ARG A 251 7.50 35.04 11.06
CA ARG A 251 8.88 34.63 10.81
C ARG A 251 9.18 33.33 11.53
N ALA A 252 9.55 32.29 10.78
CA ALA A 252 9.95 31.01 11.32
C ALA A 252 11.39 31.07 11.88
N CYS A 253 11.76 30.06 12.70
CA CYS A 253 13.05 30.01 13.38
C CYS A 253 14.27 29.94 12.45
N ASP A 254 14.08 29.56 11.18
CA ASP A 254 15.08 29.43 10.13
C ASP A 254 15.30 30.73 9.32
N GLY A 255 14.65 31.84 9.71
CA GLY A 255 14.72 33.12 9.03
C GLY A 255 13.87 33.20 7.76
N VAL A 256 13.02 32.21 7.52
CA VAL A 256 12.02 32.19 6.46
C VAL A 256 10.73 32.84 7.01
N THR A 257 10.09 33.67 6.19
CA THR A 257 8.79 34.21 6.48
C THR A 257 7.73 33.31 5.86
N GLU A 258 6.74 32.92 6.63
CA GLU A 258 5.65 32.03 6.21
C GLU A 258 4.31 32.78 6.33
N LEU A 259 3.51 32.73 5.25
CA LEU A 259 2.14 33.24 5.21
C LEU A 259 1.19 32.08 4.96
N VAL A 260 0.04 32.13 5.59
CA VAL A 260 -1.05 31.16 5.43
C VAL A 260 -2.27 31.92 4.89
N PRO A 261 -2.38 32.10 3.56
CA PRO A 261 -3.44 32.90 2.96
C PRO A 261 -4.78 32.18 2.96
N ASP A 262 -5.86 32.93 3.21
CA ASP A 262 -7.21 32.47 2.91
C ASP A 262 -7.51 32.61 1.40
N ASP A 263 -6.98 33.64 0.72
CA ASP A 263 -6.98 33.80 -0.74
C ASP A 263 -5.55 33.91 -1.26
N LEU A 264 -5.07 32.85 -1.90
CA LEU A 264 -3.73 32.81 -2.45
C LEU A 264 -3.50 33.87 -3.55
N GLY A 265 -4.50 34.10 -4.39
CA GLY A 265 -4.40 35.05 -5.50
C GLY A 265 -4.19 36.48 -4.99
N GLN A 266 -4.99 36.88 -4.00
CA GLN A 266 -4.90 38.20 -3.39
C GLN A 266 -3.56 38.39 -2.67
N VAL A 267 -3.16 37.41 -1.83
CA VAL A 267 -1.88 37.53 -1.09
C VAL A 267 -0.68 37.56 -2.02
N LEU A 268 -0.67 36.77 -3.10
CA LEU A 268 0.43 36.84 -4.09
C LEU A 268 0.46 38.18 -4.82
N HIS A 269 -0.70 38.76 -5.17
CA HIS A 269 -0.79 40.07 -5.78
C HIS A 269 -0.20 41.16 -4.85
N ASP A 270 -0.65 41.20 -3.60
CA ASP A 270 -0.24 42.19 -2.62
C ASP A 270 1.25 42.01 -2.24
N LEU A 271 1.71 40.78 -2.05
CA LEU A 271 3.11 40.48 -1.77
C LEU A 271 4.04 40.88 -2.88
N THR A 272 3.70 40.56 -4.14
CA THR A 272 4.54 40.93 -5.30
C THR A 272 4.48 42.43 -5.55
N GLY A 273 3.33 43.10 -5.36
CA GLY A 273 3.20 44.54 -5.45
C GLY A 273 4.07 45.28 -4.42
N TRP A 274 4.04 44.84 -3.18
CA TRP A 274 4.89 45.37 -2.10
C TRP A 274 6.39 45.14 -2.42
N ALA A 275 6.76 43.93 -2.81
CA ALA A 275 8.16 43.58 -3.12
C ALA A 275 8.73 44.41 -4.26
N LEU A 276 7.92 44.71 -5.29
CA LEU A 276 8.31 45.60 -6.39
C LEU A 276 8.49 47.05 -5.93
N ALA A 277 7.61 47.54 -5.07
CA ALA A 277 7.68 48.91 -4.51
C ALA A 277 8.93 49.12 -3.65
N GLU A 278 9.26 48.14 -2.82
CA GLU A 278 10.43 48.18 -1.91
C GLU A 278 11.70 47.63 -2.55
N ARG A 279 11.63 47.19 -3.81
CA ARG A 279 12.76 46.59 -4.59
C ARG A 279 13.37 45.37 -3.90
N ILE A 280 12.51 44.54 -3.25
CA ILE A 280 12.90 43.32 -2.58
C ILE A 280 12.88 42.17 -3.58
N ASP A 281 13.95 41.37 -3.55
CA ASP A 281 14.04 40.15 -4.36
C ASP A 281 13.17 39.04 -3.72
N VAL A 282 12.20 38.54 -4.47
CA VAL A 282 11.31 37.43 -4.09
C VAL A 282 11.61 36.14 -4.85
N SER A 283 12.80 35.99 -5.41
CA SER A 283 13.22 34.78 -6.13
C SER A 283 13.19 33.51 -5.26
N SER A 284 13.24 33.67 -3.94
CA SER A 284 13.10 32.60 -2.95
C SER A 284 11.65 32.25 -2.60
N LEU A 285 10.65 32.85 -3.29
CA LEU A 285 9.24 32.61 -3.02
C LEU A 285 8.86 31.20 -3.46
N GLU A 286 8.33 30.43 -2.50
CA GLU A 286 7.82 29.07 -2.69
C GLU A 286 6.36 29.01 -2.27
N ILE A 287 5.53 28.40 -3.11
CA ILE A 287 4.14 28.08 -2.79
C ILE A 287 4.07 26.61 -2.42
N ILE A 288 3.93 26.35 -1.12
CA ILE A 288 3.83 24.99 -0.59
C ILE A 288 2.36 24.64 -0.48
N ARG A 289 1.94 23.72 -1.31
CA ARG A 289 0.62 23.10 -1.18
C ARG A 289 0.71 21.95 -0.21
N PRO A 290 -0.29 21.74 0.66
CA PRO A 290 -0.32 20.61 1.55
C PRO A 290 -0.18 19.32 0.75
N THR A 291 0.66 18.44 1.23
CA THR A 291 0.82 17.10 0.68
C THR A 291 -0.14 16.13 1.36
N LEU A 292 -0.34 14.97 0.77
CA LEU A 292 -1.07 13.89 1.43
C LEU A 292 -0.41 13.49 2.76
N GLU A 293 0.91 13.71 2.89
CA GLU A 293 1.68 13.48 4.12
C GLU A 293 1.31 14.45 5.23
N ASP A 294 1.16 15.74 4.94
CA ASP A 294 0.75 16.75 5.92
C ASP A 294 -0.63 16.41 6.49
N VAL A 295 -1.57 16.06 5.62
CA VAL A 295 -2.94 15.67 6.00
C VAL A 295 -2.94 14.36 6.79
N TYR A 296 -2.14 13.39 6.38
CA TYR A 296 -2.00 12.13 7.08
C TYR A 296 -1.46 12.34 8.51
N LEU A 297 -0.42 13.14 8.70
CA LEU A 297 0.16 13.45 10.00
C LEU A 297 -0.88 14.17 10.89
N GLU A 298 -1.64 15.09 10.33
CA GLU A 298 -2.71 15.78 11.05
C GLU A 298 -3.81 14.80 11.49
N LEU A 299 -4.35 13.99 10.57
CA LEU A 299 -5.41 13.02 10.86
C LEU A 299 -4.98 11.94 11.85
N THR A 300 -3.73 11.48 11.79
CA THR A 300 -3.22 10.46 12.71
C THR A 300 -2.88 11.01 14.07
N SER A 301 -2.49 12.28 14.20
CA SER A 301 -2.27 12.94 15.49
C SER A 301 -3.59 13.14 16.26
N PHE A 302 -4.68 13.46 15.58
CA PHE A 302 -6.03 13.53 16.19
C PHE A 302 -6.51 12.15 16.64
N ALA A 303 -6.32 11.10 15.81
CA ALA A 303 -6.72 9.74 16.18
C ALA A 303 -5.93 9.15 17.36
N ALA A 304 -4.69 9.62 17.58
CA ALA A 304 -3.88 9.26 18.74
C ALA A 304 -4.30 10.01 20.01
N ALA A 305 -4.87 11.22 19.88
CA ALA A 305 -5.34 12.02 21.01
C ALA A 305 -6.70 11.56 21.56
N ASP A 306 -7.57 11.00 20.70
CA ASP A 306 -8.88 10.45 21.07
C ASP A 306 -8.83 9.00 21.60
N GLY A 307 -7.71 8.31 21.41
CA GLY A 307 -7.47 6.95 21.89
C GLY A 307 -6.32 6.94 22.90
N ASP A 308 -6.65 7.03 24.20
CA ASP A 308 -5.72 6.71 25.28
C ASP A 308 -5.40 5.19 25.22
N VAL A 309 -4.52 4.80 24.30
CA VAL A 309 -3.95 3.46 24.20
C VAL A 309 -2.45 3.59 24.42
N SER A 310 -2.04 3.31 25.63
CA SER A 310 -0.66 3.12 26.05
C SER A 310 0.06 2.15 25.08
N VAL A 311 0.82 2.70 24.16
CA VAL A 311 1.81 1.94 23.38
C VAL A 311 2.97 1.63 24.33
N GLY A 312 2.87 0.49 25.00
CA GLY A 312 3.97 -0.10 25.74
C GLY A 312 5.07 -0.52 24.78
N SER A 313 6.03 0.36 24.56
CA SER A 313 7.32 0.01 23.98
C SER A 313 8.08 -0.90 24.97
N ARG A 314 8.07 -2.21 24.70
CA ARG A 314 9.09 -3.13 25.23
C ARG A 314 10.08 -3.41 24.11
N PRO A 315 11.35 -3.08 24.29
CA PRO A 315 12.40 -3.65 23.47
C PRO A 315 12.56 -5.13 23.87
N GLU A 316 12.42 -6.04 22.93
CA GLU A 316 12.86 -7.41 23.10
C GLU A 316 14.40 -7.44 23.18
N GLU A 317 14.91 -7.55 24.39
CA GLU A 317 16.26 -8.03 24.64
C GLU A 317 16.32 -9.51 24.23
N VAL A 318 17.02 -9.77 23.15
CA VAL A 318 17.45 -11.13 22.79
C VAL A 318 18.46 -11.58 23.83
N ARG A 319 18.02 -12.31 24.83
CA ARG A 319 18.88 -13.08 25.71
C ARG A 319 19.33 -14.33 24.95
N SER A 320 20.58 -14.33 24.58
CA SER A 320 21.34 -15.53 24.24
C SER A 320 21.61 -16.31 25.52
N GLU A 321 20.81 -17.28 25.85
CA GLU A 321 21.15 -18.29 26.85
C GLU A 321 21.73 -19.50 26.12
N GLY A 322 23.02 -19.74 26.45
CA GLY A 322 23.73 -20.94 26.08
C GLY A 322 23.12 -22.16 26.79
N ALA A 323 22.77 -23.17 26.00
CA ALA A 323 22.42 -24.47 26.52
C ALA A 323 23.62 -25.40 26.37
N GLU A 324 24.25 -25.67 27.50
CA GLU A 324 25.15 -26.80 27.70
C GLU A 324 24.40 -28.12 27.49
N SER A 325 25.01 -28.99 26.72
CA SER A 325 24.62 -30.39 26.61
C SER A 325 25.08 -31.20 27.82
N PRO A 326 24.26 -32.09 28.41
CA PRO A 326 24.74 -33.24 29.10
C PRO A 326 24.82 -34.45 28.17
N ARG A 327 26.05 -34.98 28.07
CA ARG A 327 26.27 -36.32 27.53
C ARG A 327 25.79 -37.35 28.54
N GLU A 328 24.92 -38.24 28.11
CA GLU A 328 24.81 -39.58 28.72
C GLU A 328 24.65 -40.62 27.63
N ARG A 329 25.62 -41.54 27.62
CA ARG A 329 25.53 -42.83 26.91
C ARG A 329 24.85 -43.85 27.84
N PRO A 330 24.10 -44.76 27.30
CA PRO A 330 24.08 -46.11 27.87
C PRO A 330 24.71 -47.13 26.91
N THR A 331 25.50 -47.90 27.55
CA THR A 331 26.16 -49.16 27.20
C THR A 331 25.22 -50.18 26.56
N GLY A 332 25.75 -50.89 25.58
CA GLY A 332 25.07 -52.03 24.95
C GLY A 332 24.92 -53.29 25.82
N PRO A 333 24.37 -54.32 25.29
CA PRO A 333 25.13 -55.56 25.18
C PRO A 333 25.11 -56.23 23.82
N ASP A 334 26.21 -56.78 23.57
CA ASP A 334 26.70 -57.85 22.72
C ASP A 334 25.76 -59.07 22.62
N LEU A 335 25.79 -59.71 21.49
CA LEU A 335 25.51 -61.12 21.15
C LEU A 335 24.87 -61.13 19.75
N GLY A 336 25.39 -61.80 18.72
CA GLY A 336 26.02 -63.04 18.58
C GLY A 336 25.95 -63.41 17.10
N HIS A 337 26.99 -64.00 16.60
CA HIS A 337 27.10 -64.64 15.33
C HIS A 337 25.94 -65.61 14.98
N ALA A 338 25.50 -65.59 13.74
CA ALA A 338 25.16 -66.83 13.03
C ALA A 338 25.24 -66.66 11.51
N GLU A 339 26.11 -67.42 10.99
CA GLU A 339 26.43 -67.76 9.60
C GLU A 339 25.25 -68.33 8.78
N ARG A 340 25.43 -68.12 7.51
CA ARG A 340 25.30 -69.10 6.37
C ARG A 340 23.94 -69.18 5.61
N ARG A 341 24.17 -69.02 4.36
CA ARG A 341 23.83 -69.85 3.18
C ARG A 341 22.62 -69.53 2.34
N THR A 342 22.99 -69.18 1.14
CA THR A 342 22.58 -69.75 -0.18
C THR A 342 21.10 -69.94 -0.51
N ARG A 343 20.58 -69.17 -1.43
CA ARG A 343 20.40 -69.51 -2.87
C ARG A 343 19.99 -68.31 -3.63
#